data_0f5f0396da7a989a60a3cc570bc76cf8
#
_entry.id   0f5f0396da7a989a60a3cc570bc76cf8
#
_cell.length_a   1.000
_cell.length_b   1.000
_cell.length_c   1.000
_cell.angle_alpha   90.00
_cell.angle_beta   90.00
_cell.angle_gamma   90.00
#
_symmetry.space_group_name_H-M   'P 1'
#
loop_
_entity.id
_entity.type
_entity.pdbx_description
1 polymer ?
#
loop_
_entity_poly.entity_id
_entity_poly.type
_entity_poly.pdbx_seq_one_letter_code
_entity_poly.pdbx_strand_id
1 'polypeptide(L)'
;MELDAKLDLNVVAVDSGETVHLLLELEAPGLEGERRRDPANLQVVLDRSGSMGDGSLLAALQAIDSLVGKLSPDDQLGLVCFDDSVIVPIAAGPVGDGGAIRSALRHIHTGGMTNLSSGLMRGIQEADRASADRAATLVLLSDGHANEGVTDHPTLEGVAKGATGHKITVSTIGIGHGYDEDLLEAISRGGGGNSHFAENGDEAGAHLAGEVEGLLEQVIQAASLTVKPTGDVSGIRLYNDLPTSEIKDGFMVELGELVSEEKRRLLF
;
A
#
# COMPACT_ATOMS: atom_id res chain seq x y z
N MET A 1 20.66 -0.29 -7.81
CA MET A 1 19.90 -1.33 -8.51
C MET A 1 20.85 -2.06 -9.44
N GLU A 2 20.93 -3.36 -9.31
CA GLU A 2 21.74 -4.20 -10.20
C GLU A 2 20.82 -4.97 -11.16
N LEU A 3 21.29 -5.21 -12.38
CA LEU A 3 20.55 -5.95 -13.40
C LEU A 3 21.49 -7.01 -13.98
N ASP A 4 21.11 -8.28 -13.86
CA ASP A 4 21.78 -9.41 -14.49
C ASP A 4 20.86 -10.03 -15.55
N ALA A 5 21.43 -10.40 -16.70
CA ALA A 5 20.69 -10.93 -17.84
C ALA A 5 21.30 -12.25 -18.29
N LYS A 6 20.48 -13.30 -18.39
CA LYS A 6 20.88 -14.64 -18.81
C LYS A 6 20.01 -15.11 -19.96
N LEU A 7 20.64 -15.59 -21.01
CA LEU A 7 19.97 -16.25 -22.13
C LEU A 7 20.10 -17.77 -22.00
N ASP A 8 19.06 -18.51 -22.38
CA ASP A 8 19.10 -19.98 -22.47
C ASP A 8 19.93 -20.47 -23.67
N LEU A 9 19.97 -19.70 -24.75
CA LEU A 9 20.78 -19.95 -25.94
C LEU A 9 21.68 -18.75 -26.23
N ASN A 10 22.98 -19.00 -26.38
CA ASN A 10 23.96 -17.97 -26.72
C ASN A 10 24.24 -17.87 -28.23
N VAL A 11 23.81 -18.84 -29.01
CA VAL A 11 23.98 -18.90 -30.47
C VAL A 11 22.75 -19.53 -31.10
N VAL A 12 22.17 -18.86 -32.08
CA VAL A 12 21.05 -19.34 -32.88
C VAL A 12 21.45 -19.37 -34.33
N ALA A 13 20.91 -20.30 -35.12
CA ALA A 13 21.16 -20.34 -36.54
C ALA A 13 20.46 -19.18 -37.27
N VAL A 14 21.08 -18.66 -38.29
CA VAL A 14 20.48 -17.60 -39.13
C VAL A 14 19.18 -18.11 -39.77
N ASP A 15 18.12 -17.31 -39.69
CA ASP A 15 16.78 -17.61 -40.21
C ASP A 15 16.12 -18.88 -39.64
N SER A 16 16.55 -19.36 -38.48
CA SER A 16 15.98 -20.57 -37.83
C SER A 16 14.59 -20.38 -37.23
N GLY A 17 14.20 -19.14 -36.94
CA GLY A 17 12.95 -18.84 -36.23
C GLY A 17 12.89 -19.42 -34.81
N GLU A 18 14.05 -19.65 -34.18
CA GLU A 18 14.13 -20.19 -32.81
C GLU A 18 13.66 -19.18 -31.77
N THR A 19 13.03 -19.70 -30.72
CA THR A 19 12.66 -18.91 -29.54
C THR A 19 13.82 -18.97 -28.54
N VAL A 20 14.24 -17.80 -28.06
CA VAL A 20 15.26 -17.66 -27.02
C VAL A 20 14.61 -17.08 -25.77
N HIS A 21 14.90 -17.66 -24.62
CA HIS A 21 14.40 -17.15 -23.35
C HIS A 21 15.45 -16.27 -22.67
N LEU A 22 14.98 -15.11 -22.22
CA LEU A 22 15.79 -14.14 -21.45
C LEU A 22 15.29 -14.10 -20.01
N LEU A 23 16.15 -14.49 -19.07
CA LEU A 23 15.94 -14.27 -17.65
C LEU A 23 16.64 -12.98 -17.25
N LEU A 24 15.87 -12.01 -16.75
CA LEU A 24 16.40 -10.82 -16.09
C LEU A 24 16.24 -10.97 -14.58
N GLU A 25 17.33 -10.80 -13.86
CA GLU A 25 17.33 -10.67 -12.39
C GLU A 25 17.62 -9.22 -12.03
N LEU A 26 16.67 -8.61 -11.33
CA LEU A 26 16.78 -7.25 -10.79
C LEU A 26 17.06 -7.37 -9.30
N GLU A 27 18.05 -6.65 -8.79
CA GLU A 27 18.32 -6.53 -7.36
C GLU A 27 18.20 -5.08 -6.94
N ALA A 28 17.27 -4.78 -6.02
CA ALA A 28 17.12 -3.47 -5.44
C ALA A 28 18.34 -3.14 -4.56
N PRO A 29 18.74 -1.87 -4.44
CA PRO A 29 19.84 -1.49 -3.56
C PRO A 29 19.48 -1.80 -2.11
N GLY A 30 20.48 -2.21 -1.32
CA GLY A 30 20.34 -2.30 0.12
C GLY A 30 20.23 -0.90 0.75
N LEU A 31 19.64 -0.83 1.92
CA LEU A 31 19.70 0.37 2.78
C LEU A 31 21.14 0.46 3.36
N GLU A 32 22.13 0.77 2.51
CA GLU A 32 23.50 0.98 2.95
C GLU A 32 23.69 2.38 3.53
N GLY A 33 24.09 2.44 4.80
CA GLY A 33 24.63 3.63 5.45
C GLY A 33 23.65 4.79 5.60
N GLU A 34 24.17 6.01 5.65
CA GLU A 34 23.45 7.27 5.87
C GLU A 34 22.54 7.73 4.69
N ARG A 35 22.16 6.86 3.76
CA ARG A 35 21.10 7.21 2.80
C ARG A 35 19.79 7.31 3.58
N ARG A 36 19.43 8.54 3.91
CA ARG A 36 18.10 8.84 4.42
C ARG A 36 17.11 8.35 3.37
N ARG A 37 16.27 7.34 3.73
CA ARG A 37 15.10 7.02 2.94
C ARG A 37 14.23 8.27 2.83
N ASP A 38 13.44 8.35 1.81
CA ASP A 38 12.42 9.38 1.74
C ASP A 38 11.45 9.23 2.94
N PRO A 39 10.98 10.35 3.50
CA PRO A 39 10.00 10.28 4.58
C PRO A 39 8.76 9.51 4.13
N ALA A 40 8.38 8.50 4.91
CA ALA A 40 7.15 7.76 4.72
C ALA A 40 5.92 8.67 4.89
N ASN A 41 4.85 8.39 4.17
CA ASN A 41 3.56 9.07 4.33
C ASN A 41 2.49 8.02 4.61
N LEU A 42 2.10 7.92 5.87
CA LEU A 42 1.11 6.95 6.36
C LEU A 42 -0.17 7.65 6.78
N GLN A 43 -1.27 7.21 6.23
CA GLN A 43 -2.60 7.62 6.64
C GLN A 43 -3.34 6.43 7.24
N VAL A 44 -3.71 6.49 8.51
CA VAL A 44 -4.56 5.48 9.14
C VAL A 44 -6.00 5.96 9.13
N VAL A 45 -6.91 5.07 8.75
CA VAL A 45 -8.37 5.27 8.80
C VAL A 45 -8.93 4.21 9.73
N LEU A 46 -9.41 4.63 10.89
CA LEU A 46 -9.78 3.74 11.98
C LEU A 46 -11.29 3.80 12.25
N ASP A 47 -11.93 2.65 12.16
CA ASP A 47 -13.26 2.44 12.68
C ASP A 47 -13.28 2.63 14.20
N ARG A 48 -14.20 3.44 14.69
CA ARG A 48 -14.47 3.60 16.11
C ARG A 48 -15.94 3.34 16.46
N SER A 49 -16.65 2.65 15.56
CA SER A 49 -18.06 2.28 15.79
C SER A 49 -18.26 1.47 17.07
N GLY A 50 -19.52 1.26 17.45
CA GLY A 50 -19.87 0.61 18.70
C GLY A 50 -19.31 -0.81 18.84
N SER A 51 -19.15 -1.55 17.75
CA SER A 51 -18.56 -2.91 17.72
C SER A 51 -17.12 -2.95 18.18
N MET A 52 -16.32 -1.93 17.88
CA MET A 52 -14.93 -1.80 18.34
C MET A 52 -14.78 -1.68 19.87
N GLY A 53 -15.90 -1.64 20.61
CA GLY A 53 -15.92 -1.47 22.07
C GLY A 53 -15.51 -2.70 22.88
N ASP A 54 -15.32 -3.85 22.27
CA ASP A 54 -14.87 -5.11 22.88
C ASP A 54 -13.37 -5.15 23.24
N GLY A 55 -12.64 -4.08 22.95
CA GLY A 55 -11.18 -3.96 23.14
C GLY A 55 -10.44 -3.75 21.83
N SER A 56 -11.07 -3.97 20.68
CA SER A 56 -10.45 -3.81 19.35
C SER A 56 -9.95 -2.38 19.13
N LEU A 57 -10.74 -1.36 19.49
CA LEU A 57 -10.31 0.04 19.42
C LEU A 57 -9.07 0.30 20.27
N LEU A 58 -9.04 -0.20 21.50
CA LEU A 58 -7.90 0.02 22.40
C LEU A 58 -6.62 -0.60 21.83
N ALA A 59 -6.72 -1.84 21.33
CA ALA A 59 -5.59 -2.54 20.74
C ALA A 59 -5.10 -1.84 19.45
N ALA A 60 -6.01 -1.38 18.59
CA ALA A 60 -5.64 -0.59 17.41
C ALA A 60 -4.93 0.73 17.79
N LEU A 61 -5.41 1.43 18.80
CA LEU A 61 -4.76 2.66 19.29
C LEU A 61 -3.38 2.39 19.90
N GLN A 62 -3.20 1.27 20.61
CA GLN A 62 -1.90 0.84 21.14
C GLN A 62 -0.93 0.48 20.00
N ALA A 63 -1.43 -0.15 18.94
CA ALA A 63 -0.64 -0.44 17.76
C ALA A 63 -0.14 0.85 17.08
N ILE A 64 -1.01 1.85 16.93
CA ILE A 64 -0.66 3.16 16.38
C ILE A 64 0.36 3.87 17.30
N ASP A 65 0.20 3.81 18.61
CA ASP A 65 1.17 4.39 19.57
C ASP A 65 2.55 3.73 19.43
N SER A 66 2.58 2.40 19.32
CA SER A 66 3.82 1.63 19.11
C SER A 66 4.48 1.99 17.79
N LEU A 67 3.67 2.17 16.74
CA LEU A 67 4.13 2.59 15.42
C LEU A 67 4.80 3.97 15.44
N VAL A 68 4.24 4.93 16.18
CA VAL A 68 4.85 6.27 16.35
C VAL A 68 6.28 6.18 16.87
N GLY A 69 6.59 5.15 17.67
CA GLY A 69 7.96 4.90 18.15
C GLY A 69 8.93 4.35 17.09
N LYS A 70 8.44 3.82 15.99
CA LYS A 70 9.25 3.29 14.87
C LYS A 70 9.47 4.32 13.75
N LEU A 71 8.61 5.32 13.67
CA LEU A 71 8.67 6.36 12.65
C LEU A 71 9.74 7.41 12.98
N SER A 72 10.36 7.94 11.94
CA SER A 72 11.29 9.06 12.05
C SER A 72 10.52 10.39 12.22
N PRO A 73 11.13 11.43 12.83
CA PRO A 73 10.46 12.71 13.00
C PRO A 73 9.95 13.36 11.69
N ASP A 74 10.63 13.09 10.57
CA ASP A 74 10.29 13.62 9.25
C ASP A 74 9.20 12.78 8.54
N ASP A 75 8.90 11.56 9.02
CA ASP A 75 7.80 10.76 8.48
C ASP A 75 6.48 11.44 8.75
N GLN A 76 5.51 11.19 7.89
CA GLN A 76 4.19 11.77 8.03
C GLN A 76 3.21 10.71 8.50
N LEU A 77 2.40 11.09 9.48
CA LEU A 77 1.30 10.27 9.99
C LEU A 77 0.04 11.11 10.08
N GLY A 78 -1.06 10.58 9.54
CA GLY A 78 -2.40 11.08 9.73
C GLY A 78 -3.30 10.02 10.35
N LEU A 79 -4.30 10.44 11.11
CA LEU A 79 -5.35 9.55 11.63
C LEU A 79 -6.72 10.17 11.40
N VAL A 80 -7.53 9.46 10.66
CA VAL A 80 -8.97 9.69 10.52
C VAL A 80 -9.68 8.62 11.31
N CYS A 81 -10.64 8.99 12.13
CA CYS A 81 -11.54 8.03 12.78
C CYS A 81 -12.96 8.25 12.29
N PHE A 82 -13.70 7.15 12.13
CA PHE A 82 -15.08 7.20 11.66
C PHE A 82 -16.01 6.29 12.49
N ASP A 83 -17.25 6.73 12.61
CA ASP A 83 -18.43 6.01 13.05
C ASP A 83 -19.60 6.46 12.17
N ASP A 84 -20.71 7.01 12.70
CA ASP A 84 -21.72 7.77 11.98
C ASP A 84 -21.22 9.18 11.57
N SER A 85 -20.11 9.61 12.13
CA SER A 85 -19.41 10.86 11.86
C SER A 85 -17.92 10.61 11.54
N VAL A 86 -17.25 11.59 10.97
CA VAL A 86 -15.81 11.52 10.69
C VAL A 86 -15.08 12.61 11.47
N ILE A 87 -14.08 12.22 12.21
CA ILE A 87 -13.16 13.13 12.89
C ILE A 87 -11.74 12.93 12.39
N VAL A 88 -10.92 13.96 12.50
CA VAL A 88 -9.49 13.93 12.15
C VAL A 88 -8.69 14.27 13.40
N PRO A 89 -8.47 13.30 14.31
CA PRO A 89 -7.72 13.54 15.54
C PRO A 89 -6.27 13.96 15.27
N ILE A 90 -5.70 13.46 14.17
CA ILE A 90 -4.33 13.76 13.75
C ILE A 90 -4.38 14.12 12.27
N ALA A 91 -4.27 15.41 11.97
CA ALA A 91 -4.11 15.85 10.58
C ALA A 91 -2.78 15.33 10.02
N ALA A 92 -2.80 14.78 8.80
CA ALA A 92 -1.60 14.24 8.18
C ALA A 92 -0.48 15.28 8.13
N GLY A 93 0.67 14.93 8.70
CA GLY A 93 1.82 15.81 8.86
C GLY A 93 2.99 15.12 9.56
N PRO A 94 4.13 15.82 9.76
CA PRO A 94 5.32 15.26 10.37
C PRO A 94 5.05 14.70 11.78
N VAL A 95 5.63 13.52 12.06
CA VAL A 95 5.51 12.85 13.37
C VAL A 95 6.18 13.66 14.48
N GLY A 96 7.31 14.33 14.17
CA GLY A 96 8.08 15.08 15.15
C GLY A 96 8.56 14.19 16.30
N ASP A 97 8.30 14.61 17.53
CA ASP A 97 8.59 13.82 18.74
C ASP A 97 7.48 12.81 19.13
N GLY A 98 6.38 12.79 18.36
CA GLY A 98 5.22 11.93 18.59
C GLY A 98 4.34 12.32 19.80
N GLY A 99 4.72 13.31 20.58
CA GLY A 99 4.00 13.70 21.79
C GLY A 99 2.56 14.17 21.55
N ALA A 100 2.37 14.99 20.51
CA ALA A 100 1.05 15.48 20.12
C ALA A 100 0.14 14.32 19.63
N ILE A 101 0.70 13.39 18.86
CA ILE A 101 0.01 12.21 18.34
C ILE A 101 -0.45 11.35 19.51
N ARG A 102 0.45 10.97 20.43
CA ARG A 102 0.12 10.17 21.63
C ARG A 102 -0.93 10.86 22.51
N SER A 103 -0.89 12.18 22.58
CA SER A 103 -1.92 12.93 23.31
C SER A 103 -3.29 12.81 22.64
N ALA A 104 -3.36 12.91 21.32
CA ALA A 104 -4.60 12.79 20.56
C ALA A 104 -5.22 11.37 20.69
N LEU A 105 -4.40 10.30 20.61
CA LEU A 105 -4.87 8.91 20.72
C LEU A 105 -5.66 8.66 22.03
N ARG A 106 -5.27 9.28 23.15
CA ARG A 106 -5.94 9.10 24.44
C ARG A 106 -7.37 9.64 24.52
N HIS A 107 -7.77 10.46 23.54
CA HIS A 107 -9.10 11.09 23.50
C HIS A 107 -10.04 10.43 22.50
N ILE A 108 -9.61 9.34 21.86
CA ILE A 108 -10.44 8.59 20.91
C ILE A 108 -11.25 7.55 21.69
N HIS A 109 -12.56 7.56 21.47
CA HIS A 109 -13.52 6.68 22.11
C HIS A 109 -14.46 6.09 21.07
N THR A 110 -15.06 4.95 21.39
CA THR A 110 -16.10 4.33 20.56
C THR A 110 -17.30 5.25 20.39
N GLY A 111 -17.92 5.18 19.22
CA GLY A 111 -19.06 6.00 18.82
C GLY A 111 -20.26 5.19 18.37
N GLY A 112 -20.88 5.63 17.27
CA GLY A 112 -22.16 5.12 16.77
C GLY A 112 -22.07 3.99 15.74
N MET A 113 -22.66 4.25 14.56
CA MET A 113 -22.76 3.31 13.43
C MET A 113 -21.47 3.32 12.59
N THR A 114 -21.47 2.60 11.45
CA THR A 114 -20.26 2.39 10.64
C THR A 114 -20.44 3.00 9.26
N ASN A 115 -20.03 4.27 9.09
CA ASN A 115 -19.98 4.96 7.78
C ASN A 115 -18.57 4.87 7.17
N LEU A 116 -18.20 3.67 6.73
CA LEU A 116 -16.89 3.36 6.17
C LEU A 116 -16.55 4.25 4.95
N SER A 117 -17.54 4.52 4.10
CA SER A 117 -17.35 5.34 2.89
C SER A 117 -16.86 6.75 3.23
N SER A 118 -17.41 7.38 4.24
CA SER A 118 -17.00 8.71 4.69
C SER A 118 -15.60 8.69 5.28
N GLY A 119 -15.26 7.65 6.05
CA GLY A 119 -13.92 7.42 6.59
C GLY A 119 -12.88 7.26 5.50
N LEU A 120 -13.13 6.37 4.53
CA LEU A 120 -12.25 6.14 3.37
C LEU A 120 -12.00 7.40 2.56
N MET A 121 -13.07 8.10 2.15
CA MET A 121 -12.95 9.34 1.37
C MET A 121 -12.18 10.42 2.13
N ARG A 122 -12.43 10.58 3.42
CA ARG A 122 -11.69 11.53 4.24
C ARG A 122 -10.22 11.14 4.39
N GLY A 123 -9.92 9.86 4.58
CA GLY A 123 -8.56 9.34 4.64
C GLY A 123 -7.78 9.63 3.36
N ILE A 124 -8.38 9.39 2.20
CA ILE A 124 -7.79 9.71 0.89
C ILE A 124 -7.51 11.21 0.77
N GLN A 125 -8.45 12.08 1.16
CA GLN A 125 -8.26 13.53 1.13
C GLN A 125 -7.09 13.99 2.04
N GLU A 126 -6.97 13.43 3.24
CA GLU A 126 -5.87 13.76 4.16
C GLU A 126 -4.51 13.27 3.62
N ALA A 127 -4.47 12.05 3.07
CA ALA A 127 -3.27 11.50 2.44
C ALA A 127 -2.81 12.35 1.24
N ASP A 128 -3.72 12.71 0.34
CA ASP A 128 -3.45 13.54 -0.83
C ASP A 128 -2.93 14.93 -0.43
N ARG A 129 -3.56 15.55 0.55
CA ARG A 129 -3.15 16.85 1.08
C ARG A 129 -1.71 16.86 1.62
N ALA A 130 -1.28 15.75 2.25
CA ALA A 130 0.02 15.65 2.88
C ALA A 130 1.09 15.10 1.94
N SER A 131 0.71 14.46 0.84
CA SER A 131 1.63 13.75 -0.05
C SER A 131 2.65 14.66 -0.75
N ALA A 132 2.27 15.91 -1.06
CA ALA A 132 3.11 16.84 -1.82
C ALA A 132 3.77 16.16 -3.04
N ASP A 133 2.99 15.43 -3.84
CA ASP A 133 3.39 14.61 -5.00
C ASP A 133 4.20 13.33 -4.67
N ARG A 134 4.39 13.00 -3.40
CA ARG A 134 5.00 11.73 -2.97
C ARG A 134 3.93 10.64 -2.85
N ALA A 135 4.36 9.38 -2.86
CA ALA A 135 3.48 8.26 -2.56
C ALA A 135 3.00 8.30 -1.10
N ALA A 136 1.80 7.78 -0.87
CA ALA A 136 1.23 7.62 0.46
C ALA A 136 0.63 6.21 0.59
N THR A 137 0.68 5.65 1.78
CA THR A 137 -0.02 4.41 2.13
C THR A 137 -1.16 4.75 3.07
N LEU A 138 -2.36 4.35 2.70
CA LEU A 138 -3.55 4.42 3.55
C LEU A 138 -3.87 3.02 4.05
N VAL A 139 -4.04 2.87 5.36
CA VAL A 139 -4.46 1.61 5.99
C VAL A 139 -5.80 1.83 6.67
N LEU A 140 -6.82 1.12 6.19
CA LEU A 140 -8.18 1.15 6.73
C LEU A 140 -8.38 -0.04 7.68
N LEU A 141 -8.76 0.24 8.93
CA LEU A 141 -9.06 -0.76 9.94
C LEU A 141 -10.55 -0.70 10.30
N SER A 142 -11.26 -1.84 10.24
CA SER A 142 -12.67 -1.95 10.62
C SER A 142 -13.00 -3.37 11.12
N ASP A 143 -13.92 -3.49 12.07
CA ASP A 143 -14.44 -4.76 12.61
C ASP A 143 -15.89 -5.03 12.19
N GLY A 144 -16.51 -4.13 11.44
CA GLY A 144 -17.93 -4.18 11.15
C GLY A 144 -18.29 -4.11 9.68
N HIS A 145 -19.58 -4.37 9.43
CA HIS A 145 -20.19 -4.09 8.14
C HIS A 145 -20.50 -2.62 8.01
N ALA A 146 -20.18 -2.05 6.86
CA ALA A 146 -20.66 -0.72 6.51
C ALA A 146 -22.20 -0.74 6.51
N ASN A 147 -22.80 0.03 7.40
CA ASN A 147 -24.26 0.07 7.56
C ASN A 147 -24.82 1.48 7.39
N GLU A 148 -23.97 2.43 7.05
CA GLU A 148 -24.33 3.81 6.75
C GLU A 148 -23.49 4.37 5.60
N GLY A 149 -24.00 5.37 4.90
CA GLY A 149 -23.36 5.95 3.73
C GLY A 149 -23.40 5.06 2.49
N VAL A 150 -22.34 5.07 1.71
CA VAL A 150 -22.19 4.19 0.53
C VAL A 150 -21.63 2.85 0.98
N THR A 151 -22.39 1.78 0.69
CA THR A 151 -22.04 0.38 1.04
C THR A 151 -21.84 -0.49 -0.19
N ASP A 152 -21.98 0.06 -1.38
CA ASP A 152 -21.83 -0.65 -2.64
C ASP A 152 -20.36 -0.94 -2.95
N HIS A 153 -20.00 -2.23 -3.04
CA HIS A 153 -18.61 -2.68 -3.21
C HIS A 153 -17.96 -2.11 -4.48
N PRO A 154 -18.58 -2.19 -5.69
CA PRO A 154 -18.00 -1.60 -6.90
C PRO A 154 -17.75 -0.10 -6.79
N THR A 155 -18.62 0.64 -6.11
CA THR A 155 -18.45 2.09 -5.90
C THR A 155 -17.25 2.37 -5.01
N LEU A 156 -17.09 1.65 -3.89
CA LEU A 156 -15.97 1.83 -2.98
C LEU A 156 -14.63 1.33 -3.55
N GLU A 157 -14.65 0.24 -4.34
CA GLU A 157 -13.51 -0.18 -5.15
C GLU A 157 -13.09 0.94 -6.13
N GLY A 158 -14.05 1.57 -6.79
CA GLY A 158 -13.82 2.70 -7.68
C GLY A 158 -13.23 3.92 -6.99
N VAL A 159 -13.66 4.21 -5.76
CA VAL A 159 -13.08 5.30 -4.92
C VAL A 159 -11.62 4.99 -4.59
N ALA A 160 -11.32 3.78 -4.13
CA ALA A 160 -9.95 3.36 -3.83
C ALA A 160 -9.06 3.35 -5.08
N LYS A 161 -9.60 2.90 -6.23
CA LYS A 161 -8.92 2.96 -7.52
C LYS A 161 -8.60 4.40 -7.94
N GLY A 162 -9.49 5.35 -7.66
CA GLY A 162 -9.23 6.78 -7.88
C GLY A 162 -8.01 7.28 -7.09
N ALA A 163 -7.78 6.77 -5.88
CA ALA A 163 -6.66 7.15 -5.03
C ALA A 163 -5.29 6.75 -5.63
N THR A 164 -5.21 5.65 -6.39
CA THR A 164 -3.95 5.23 -7.04
C THR A 164 -3.46 6.25 -8.08
N GLY A 165 -4.38 6.98 -8.72
CA GLY A 165 -4.05 8.10 -9.60
C GLY A 165 -3.34 9.26 -8.89
N HIS A 166 -3.48 9.36 -7.56
CA HIS A 166 -2.79 10.29 -6.67
C HIS A 166 -1.60 9.65 -5.93
N LYS A 167 -1.14 8.48 -6.38
CA LYS A 167 -0.06 7.70 -5.76
C LYS A 167 -0.38 7.27 -4.32
N ILE A 168 -1.63 7.03 -4.01
CA ILE A 168 -2.08 6.54 -2.71
C ILE A 168 -2.44 5.06 -2.85
N THR A 169 -1.69 4.20 -2.18
CA THR A 169 -2.01 2.78 -2.03
C THR A 169 -2.97 2.61 -0.85
N VAL A 170 -4.00 1.78 -1.01
CA VAL A 170 -5.00 1.53 0.05
C VAL A 170 -4.98 0.07 0.46
N SER A 171 -4.51 -0.20 1.68
CA SER A 171 -4.59 -1.52 2.33
C SER A 171 -5.72 -1.55 3.34
N THR A 172 -6.24 -2.73 3.63
CA THR A 172 -7.34 -2.95 4.57
C THR A 172 -6.99 -4.00 5.61
N ILE A 173 -7.48 -3.82 6.85
CA ILE A 173 -7.36 -4.78 7.95
C ILE A 173 -8.75 -4.98 8.54
N GLY A 174 -9.33 -6.17 8.34
CA GLY A 174 -10.57 -6.60 8.97
C GLY A 174 -10.30 -7.22 10.33
N ILE A 175 -11.06 -6.84 11.36
CA ILE A 175 -10.86 -7.30 12.73
C ILE A 175 -12.05 -8.17 13.17
N GLY A 176 -11.77 -9.37 13.69
CA GLY A 176 -12.80 -10.32 14.15
C GLY A 176 -13.56 -10.98 13.00
N HIS A 177 -14.56 -11.82 13.33
CA HIS A 177 -15.29 -12.61 12.33
C HIS A 177 -16.56 -11.92 11.78
N GLY A 178 -16.81 -10.67 12.14
CA GLY A 178 -18.05 -9.97 11.81
C GLY A 178 -17.92 -8.86 10.77
N TYR A 179 -16.73 -8.63 10.20
CA TYR A 179 -16.53 -7.59 9.19
C TYR A 179 -16.95 -8.03 7.79
N ASP A 180 -17.11 -7.09 6.88
CA ASP A 180 -17.42 -7.34 5.48
C ASP A 180 -16.13 -7.62 4.70
N GLU A 181 -15.77 -8.92 4.61
CA GLU A 181 -14.54 -9.37 3.95
C GLU A 181 -14.52 -8.98 2.46
N ASP A 182 -15.62 -9.22 1.76
CA ASP A 182 -15.74 -8.92 0.33
C ASP A 182 -15.57 -7.42 0.04
N LEU A 183 -16.10 -6.57 0.93
CA LEU A 183 -15.97 -5.11 0.81
C LEU A 183 -14.54 -4.66 1.04
N LEU A 184 -13.88 -5.12 2.11
CA LEU A 184 -12.51 -4.72 2.42
C LEU A 184 -11.54 -5.23 1.35
N GLU A 185 -11.73 -6.45 0.84
CA GLU A 185 -10.95 -6.99 -0.28
C GLU A 185 -11.16 -6.17 -1.57
N ALA A 186 -12.40 -5.77 -1.87
CA ALA A 186 -12.68 -4.92 -3.04
C ALA A 186 -11.96 -3.56 -2.93
N ILE A 187 -11.96 -2.94 -1.74
CA ILE A 187 -11.28 -1.66 -1.49
C ILE A 187 -9.76 -1.80 -1.67
N SER A 188 -9.13 -2.81 -1.05
CA SER A 188 -7.69 -3.00 -1.17
C SER A 188 -7.27 -3.35 -2.60
N ARG A 189 -8.03 -4.21 -3.29
CA ARG A 189 -7.81 -4.53 -4.70
C ARG A 189 -7.90 -3.28 -5.59
N GLY A 190 -8.92 -2.44 -5.40
CA GLY A 190 -9.04 -1.16 -6.11
C GLY A 190 -7.88 -0.22 -5.81
N GLY A 191 -7.46 -0.16 -4.55
CA GLY A 191 -6.37 0.70 -4.06
C GLY A 191 -4.96 0.17 -4.30
N GLY A 192 -4.81 -1.05 -4.86
CA GLY A 192 -3.50 -1.65 -5.16
C GLY A 192 -2.70 -2.04 -3.92
N GLY A 193 -3.36 -2.19 -2.77
CA GLY A 193 -2.77 -2.61 -1.50
C GLY A 193 -3.13 -4.03 -1.09
N ASN A 194 -2.93 -4.36 0.18
CA ASN A 194 -3.16 -5.67 0.75
C ASN A 194 -4.48 -5.71 1.56
N SER A 195 -5.10 -6.89 1.64
CA SER A 195 -6.19 -7.17 2.56
C SER A 195 -5.72 -8.16 3.62
N HIS A 196 -5.91 -7.82 4.89
CA HIS A 196 -5.51 -8.65 6.02
C HIS A 196 -6.72 -8.97 6.89
N PHE A 197 -6.74 -10.19 7.42
CA PHE A 197 -7.62 -10.60 8.49
C PHE A 197 -6.87 -10.65 9.82
N ALA A 198 -7.46 -10.12 10.87
CA ALA A 198 -6.99 -10.20 12.24
C ALA A 198 -8.09 -10.77 13.15
N GLU A 199 -7.79 -11.81 13.92
CA GLU A 199 -8.79 -12.35 14.87
C GLU A 199 -9.14 -11.37 15.97
N ASN A 200 -8.21 -10.47 16.28
CA ASN A 200 -8.33 -9.50 17.39
C ASN A 200 -7.47 -8.25 17.11
N GLY A 201 -7.56 -7.28 18.00
CA GLY A 201 -6.83 -6.02 17.85
C GLY A 201 -5.31 -6.17 17.94
N ASP A 202 -4.76 -7.16 18.62
CA ASP A 202 -3.32 -7.39 18.70
C ASP A 202 -2.75 -7.85 17.36
N GLU A 203 -3.48 -8.74 16.66
CA GLU A 203 -3.13 -9.15 15.31
C GLU A 203 -3.30 -8.02 14.30
N ALA A 204 -4.36 -7.21 14.44
CA ALA A 204 -4.53 -6.01 13.62
C ALA A 204 -3.34 -5.06 13.78
N GLY A 205 -2.83 -4.93 15.00
CA GLY A 205 -1.61 -4.19 15.30
C GLY A 205 -0.37 -4.78 14.62
N ALA A 206 -0.25 -6.10 14.59
CA ALA A 206 0.85 -6.78 13.90
C ALA A 206 0.79 -6.56 12.38
N HIS A 207 -0.39 -6.65 11.76
CA HIS A 207 -0.57 -6.36 10.35
C HIS A 207 -0.28 -4.89 10.01
N LEU A 208 -0.75 -3.95 10.84
CA LEU A 208 -0.42 -2.53 10.69
C LEU A 208 1.08 -2.28 10.76
N ALA A 209 1.79 -2.94 11.69
CA ALA A 209 3.23 -2.85 11.79
C ALA A 209 3.94 -3.42 10.56
N GLY A 210 3.45 -4.52 10.00
CA GLY A 210 3.97 -5.13 8.76
C GLY A 210 3.81 -4.23 7.55
N GLU A 211 2.64 -3.60 7.37
CA GLU A 211 2.41 -2.60 6.30
C GLU A 211 3.40 -1.44 6.40
N VAL A 212 3.69 -0.99 7.62
CA VAL A 212 4.64 0.09 7.85
C VAL A 212 6.08 -0.36 7.66
N GLU A 213 6.46 -1.55 8.13
CA GLU A 213 7.80 -2.10 7.89
C GLU A 213 8.08 -2.18 6.39
N GLY A 214 7.15 -2.70 5.59
CA GLY A 214 7.24 -2.69 4.13
C GLY A 214 7.42 -1.28 3.56
N LEU A 215 6.67 -0.30 4.07
CA LEU A 215 6.79 1.10 3.66
C LEU A 215 8.16 1.69 4.04
N LEU A 216 8.71 1.35 5.22
CA LEU A 216 10.00 1.85 5.69
C LEU A 216 11.20 1.19 4.99
N GLU A 217 11.03 -0.03 4.49
CA GLU A 217 12.05 -0.76 3.73
C GLU A 217 12.01 -0.44 2.23
N GLN A 218 11.03 0.29 1.77
CA GLN A 218 10.88 0.67 0.38
C GLN A 218 12.03 1.57 -0.08
N VAL A 219 12.76 1.12 -1.09
CA VAL A 219 13.93 1.85 -1.63
C VAL A 219 13.68 2.41 -3.03
N ILE A 220 12.69 1.89 -3.74
CA ILE A 220 12.31 2.34 -5.08
C ILE A 220 10.79 2.41 -5.16
N GLN A 221 10.29 3.56 -5.62
CA GLN A 221 8.87 3.79 -5.92
C GLN A 221 8.64 3.75 -7.42
N ALA A 222 7.56 3.09 -7.85
CA ALA A 222 7.14 3.08 -9.25
C ALA A 222 8.24 2.65 -10.25
N ALA A 223 8.94 1.55 -9.94
CA ALA A 223 9.92 0.97 -10.85
C ALA A 223 9.23 0.49 -12.13
N SER A 224 9.87 0.71 -13.27
CA SER A 224 9.43 0.18 -14.55
C SER A 224 10.61 -0.31 -15.38
N LEU A 225 10.36 -1.32 -16.20
CA LEU A 225 11.32 -1.85 -17.15
C LEU A 225 10.83 -1.59 -18.59
N THR A 226 11.61 -0.87 -19.36
CA THR A 226 11.34 -0.69 -20.79
C THR A 226 12.06 -1.75 -21.59
N VAL A 227 11.31 -2.52 -22.39
CA VAL A 227 11.83 -3.56 -23.27
C VAL A 227 11.65 -3.11 -24.71
N LYS A 228 12.76 -2.99 -25.43
CA LYS A 228 12.78 -2.63 -26.87
C LYS A 228 13.54 -3.69 -27.64
N PRO A 229 12.86 -4.46 -28.51
CA PRO A 229 13.55 -5.39 -29.40
C PRO A 229 14.42 -4.63 -30.40
N THR A 230 15.57 -5.20 -30.73
CA THR A 230 16.46 -4.66 -31.73
C THR A 230 16.90 -5.77 -32.71
N GLY A 231 17.28 -5.40 -33.91
CA GLY A 231 17.72 -6.37 -34.93
C GLY A 231 16.59 -7.27 -35.43
N ASP A 232 16.85 -8.57 -35.54
CA ASP A 232 15.96 -9.55 -36.16
C ASP A 232 14.96 -10.20 -35.16
N VAL A 233 14.73 -9.58 -34.00
CA VAL A 233 13.72 -10.04 -33.01
C VAL A 233 12.34 -9.69 -33.52
N SER A 234 11.54 -10.70 -33.90
CA SER A 234 10.20 -10.54 -34.45
C SER A 234 9.09 -10.35 -33.39
N GLY A 235 9.34 -10.73 -32.17
CA GLY A 235 8.39 -10.57 -31.06
C GLY A 235 9.02 -10.87 -29.71
N ILE A 236 8.45 -10.29 -28.65
CA ILE A 236 8.83 -10.55 -27.25
C ILE A 236 7.56 -10.81 -26.47
N ARG A 237 7.64 -11.76 -25.54
CA ARG A 237 6.56 -12.06 -24.60
C ARG A 237 7.11 -12.09 -23.18
N LEU A 238 6.45 -11.39 -22.28
CA LEU A 238 6.66 -11.53 -20.83
C LEU A 238 5.84 -12.72 -20.30
N TYR A 239 6.46 -13.62 -19.53
CA TYR A 239 5.81 -14.77 -18.92
C TYR A 239 5.29 -14.49 -17.49
N ASN A 240 5.77 -13.41 -16.86
CA ASN A 240 5.26 -12.99 -15.56
C ASN A 240 3.89 -12.31 -15.71
N ASP A 241 3.03 -12.49 -14.71
CA ASP A 241 1.75 -11.78 -14.62
C ASP A 241 1.98 -10.39 -14.00
N LEU A 242 2.49 -9.46 -14.82
CA LEU A 242 2.75 -8.08 -14.46
C LEU A 242 2.06 -7.13 -15.44
N PRO A 243 1.61 -5.95 -14.99
CA PRO A 243 1.03 -4.95 -15.86
C PRO A 243 2.03 -4.51 -16.93
N THR A 244 1.57 -4.44 -18.17
CA THR A 244 2.36 -3.98 -19.30
C THR A 244 1.64 -2.89 -20.07
N SER A 245 2.37 -1.91 -20.58
CA SER A 245 1.87 -0.83 -21.42
C SER A 245 2.63 -0.76 -22.74
N GLU A 246 1.93 -0.63 -23.88
CA GLU A 246 2.58 -0.45 -25.16
C GLU A 246 3.25 0.92 -25.25
N ILE A 247 4.48 0.93 -25.77
CA ILE A 247 5.24 2.15 -26.03
C ILE A 247 5.77 2.13 -27.46
N LYS A 248 6.32 3.25 -27.93
CA LYS A 248 6.95 3.30 -29.25
C LYS A 248 8.14 2.32 -29.32
N ASP A 249 8.06 1.38 -30.24
CA ASP A 249 9.08 0.36 -30.53
C ASP A 249 9.33 -0.64 -29.38
N GLY A 250 8.31 -0.98 -28.58
CA GLY A 250 8.43 -1.95 -27.50
C GLY A 250 7.28 -1.89 -26.50
N PHE A 251 7.53 -2.33 -25.28
CA PHE A 251 6.58 -2.24 -24.18
C PHE A 251 7.28 -1.93 -22.86
N MET A 252 6.53 -1.40 -21.93
CA MET A 252 6.96 -1.13 -20.56
C MET A 252 6.29 -2.13 -19.62
N VAL A 253 7.06 -2.72 -18.74
CA VAL A 253 6.60 -3.57 -17.64
C VAL A 253 6.59 -2.73 -16.37
N GLU A 254 5.46 -2.64 -15.69
CA GLU A 254 5.35 -1.97 -14.41
C GLU A 254 5.79 -2.94 -13.31
N LEU A 255 6.87 -2.59 -12.62
CA LEU A 255 7.41 -3.39 -11.52
C LEU A 255 6.87 -2.94 -10.16
N GLY A 256 6.29 -1.74 -10.09
CA GLY A 256 5.79 -1.19 -8.85
C GLY A 256 6.89 -0.80 -7.87
N GLU A 257 6.65 -1.09 -6.61
CA GLU A 257 7.57 -0.78 -5.52
C GLU A 257 8.59 -1.90 -5.33
N LEU A 258 9.81 -1.54 -4.89
CA LEU A 258 10.84 -2.50 -4.53
C LEU A 258 11.37 -2.17 -3.14
N VAL A 259 11.46 -3.19 -2.29
CA VAL A 259 12.07 -3.08 -0.96
C VAL A 259 13.57 -3.33 -1.00
N SER A 260 14.25 -2.99 0.09
CA SER A 260 15.69 -3.17 0.23
C SER A 260 16.13 -4.60 -0.07
N GLU A 261 17.15 -4.76 -0.94
CA GLU A 261 17.73 -6.05 -1.35
C GLU A 261 16.75 -7.01 -2.04
N GLU A 262 15.56 -6.55 -2.42
CA GLU A 262 14.59 -7.38 -3.15
C GLU A 262 15.16 -7.83 -4.49
N LYS A 263 15.01 -9.14 -4.75
CA LYS A 263 15.36 -9.75 -6.04
C LYS A 263 14.11 -10.09 -6.81
N ARG A 264 13.97 -9.51 -7.98
CA ARG A 264 12.84 -9.77 -8.88
C ARG A 264 13.32 -10.41 -10.17
N ARG A 265 12.66 -11.50 -10.58
CA ARG A 265 12.98 -12.25 -11.80
C ARG A 265 11.91 -12.05 -12.85
N LEU A 266 12.33 -11.70 -14.04
CA LEU A 266 11.47 -11.54 -15.20
C LEU A 266 11.92 -12.50 -16.29
N LEU A 267 10.97 -13.25 -16.86
CA LEU A 267 11.21 -14.19 -17.94
C LEU A 267 10.54 -13.68 -19.22
N PHE A 268 11.35 -13.56 -20.25
CA PHE A 268 10.91 -13.18 -21.58
C PHE A 268 11.14 -14.28 -22.60
#